data_6c0674c775a0997dee971d923c6d7f30
#
_entry.id   6c0674c775a0997dee971d923c6d7f30
#
_cell.length_a   1.000
_cell.length_b   1.000
_cell.length_c   1.000
_cell.angle_alpha   90.00
_cell.angle_beta   90.00
_cell.angle_gamma   90.00
#
_symmetry.space_group_name_H-M   'P 1'
#
loop_
_entity.id
_entity.type
_entity.pdbx_description
1 polymer ?
#
loop_
_entity_poly.entity_id
_entity_poly.type
_entity_poly.pdbx_seq_one_letter_code
_entity_poly.pdbx_strand_id
1 'polypeptide(L)'
;MRRNYFIRTAWIAFAICGAGALQAAAQESRETGNLCALARQSGTPQIPGLTIVYLSPLGDPAQAAHWRNIILHQMEGPAGAAKGGALAQAKNPTRRGTTLWVETDGVVYWSVPETTIPTHGDGANRNDNKYIDNTNTYRQVIGANSLGIEFAGNFPDVRKPATQAQREALSKLLPFLQERYRIPPERIYAHNWIDYKDARYCEGCELGELARKLNYRVGCR
;
A
#
# COMPACT_ATOMS: atom_id res chain seq x y z
N MET A 1 -32.01 -25.44 59.45
CA MET A 1 -31.61 -26.16 58.21
C MET A 1 -31.71 -25.25 57.00
N ARG A 2 -30.60 -24.66 56.57
CA ARG A 2 -30.45 -23.98 55.27
C ARG A 2 -29.05 -24.28 54.78
N ARG A 3 -28.95 -25.13 53.79
CA ARG A 3 -27.67 -25.50 53.12
C ARG A 3 -27.80 -25.34 51.59
N ASN A 4 -26.84 -24.56 51.05
CA ASN A 4 -26.19 -24.74 49.76
C ASN A 4 -27.01 -24.52 48.46
N TYR A 5 -26.98 -23.31 47.95
CA TYR A 5 -26.99 -23.04 46.53
C TYR A 5 -26.03 -21.90 46.21
N PHE A 6 -24.76 -22.18 46.13
CA PHE A 6 -23.78 -21.27 45.51
C PHE A 6 -22.56 -22.10 45.12
N ILE A 7 -22.57 -22.73 44.00
CA ILE A 7 -21.40 -23.17 43.19
C ILE A 7 -21.95 -23.84 41.93
N ARG A 8 -22.28 -23.10 40.89
CA ARG A 8 -22.40 -23.61 39.50
C ARG A 8 -22.30 -22.56 38.38
N THR A 9 -22.03 -21.27 38.66
CA THR A 9 -22.02 -20.23 37.65
C THR A 9 -20.64 -19.76 37.19
N ALA A 10 -19.55 -20.22 37.78
CA ALA A 10 -18.20 -19.70 37.50
C ALA A 10 -17.46 -20.40 36.33
N TRP A 11 -17.91 -21.57 35.86
CA TRP A 11 -17.16 -22.35 34.86
C TRP A 11 -17.55 -22.10 33.41
N ILE A 12 -18.71 -21.47 33.13
CA ILE A 12 -19.17 -21.23 31.75
C ILE A 12 -18.52 -20.00 31.14
N ALA A 13 -18.14 -18.99 31.95
CA ALA A 13 -17.53 -17.75 31.44
C ALA A 13 -16.09 -17.94 30.91
N PHE A 14 -15.31 -18.87 31.45
CA PHE A 14 -13.94 -19.13 31.00
C PHE A 14 -13.84 -19.92 29.69
N ALA A 15 -14.78 -20.76 29.38
CA ALA A 15 -14.80 -21.56 28.16
C ALA A 15 -15.14 -20.73 26.91
N ILE A 16 -15.98 -19.70 27.07
CA ILE A 16 -16.42 -18.84 25.94
C ILE A 16 -15.30 -17.89 25.50
N CYS A 17 -14.51 -17.34 26.40
CA CYS A 17 -13.36 -16.48 26.06
C CYS A 17 -12.26 -17.25 25.35
N GLY A 18 -11.99 -18.51 25.69
CA GLY A 18 -10.95 -19.32 25.07
C GLY A 18 -11.28 -19.73 23.63
N ALA A 19 -12.53 -20.05 23.34
CA ALA A 19 -12.96 -20.45 21.99
C ALA A 19 -12.89 -19.28 20.99
N GLY A 20 -13.26 -18.07 21.39
CA GLY A 20 -13.19 -16.88 20.55
C GLY A 20 -11.74 -16.49 20.18
N ALA A 21 -10.82 -16.57 21.12
CA ALA A 21 -9.41 -16.25 20.87
C ALA A 21 -8.74 -17.27 19.92
N LEU A 22 -9.07 -18.56 20.06
CA LEU A 22 -8.56 -19.60 19.16
C LEU A 22 -9.12 -19.48 17.75
N GLN A 23 -10.39 -19.10 17.60
CA GLN A 23 -11.00 -18.85 16.29
C GLN A 23 -10.39 -17.62 15.60
N ALA A 24 -10.19 -16.53 16.32
CA ALA A 24 -9.55 -15.33 15.79
C ALA A 24 -8.11 -15.60 15.32
N ALA A 25 -7.32 -16.32 16.10
CA ALA A 25 -5.95 -16.69 15.74
C ALA A 25 -5.91 -17.64 14.52
N ALA A 26 -6.87 -18.57 14.39
CA ALA A 26 -6.98 -19.47 13.25
C ALA A 26 -7.40 -18.72 11.98
N GLN A 27 -8.26 -17.72 12.09
CA GLN A 27 -8.69 -16.88 10.98
C GLN A 27 -7.53 -15.98 10.50
N GLU A 28 -6.84 -15.30 11.39
CA GLU A 28 -5.65 -14.48 11.09
C GLU A 28 -4.55 -15.31 10.40
N SER A 29 -4.31 -16.54 10.88
CA SER A 29 -3.35 -17.46 10.25
C SER A 29 -3.78 -17.88 8.84
N ARG A 30 -5.07 -18.08 8.57
CA ARG A 30 -5.58 -18.38 7.23
C ARG A 30 -5.51 -17.19 6.29
N GLU A 31 -5.83 -16.00 6.76
CA GLU A 31 -5.75 -14.76 5.98
C GLU A 31 -4.31 -14.45 5.59
N THR A 32 -3.36 -14.60 6.51
CA THR A 32 -1.93 -14.47 6.26
C THR A 32 -1.43 -15.52 5.26
N GLY A 33 -1.83 -16.78 5.40
CA GLY A 33 -1.49 -17.86 4.47
C GLY A 33 -2.01 -17.59 3.05
N ASN A 34 -3.22 -17.08 2.91
CA ASN A 34 -3.78 -16.67 1.64
C ASN A 34 -3.00 -15.51 0.99
N LEU A 35 -2.64 -14.50 1.78
CA LEU A 35 -1.87 -13.36 1.29
C LEU A 35 -0.48 -13.81 0.80
N CYS A 36 0.18 -14.72 1.53
CA CYS A 36 1.47 -15.28 1.13
C CYS A 36 1.40 -16.05 -0.19
N ALA A 37 0.34 -16.82 -0.40
CA ALA A 37 0.12 -17.51 -1.66
C ALA A 37 -0.10 -16.53 -2.82
N LEU A 38 -0.94 -15.52 -2.61
CA LEU A 38 -1.20 -14.46 -3.60
C LEU A 38 0.07 -13.68 -3.94
N ALA A 39 0.88 -13.33 -2.95
CA ALA A 39 2.11 -12.57 -3.16
C ALA A 39 3.16 -13.31 -4.01
N ARG A 40 3.09 -14.63 -4.08
CA ARG A 40 3.98 -15.47 -4.93
C ARG A 40 3.40 -15.78 -6.30
N GLN A 41 2.12 -15.48 -6.52
CA GLN A 41 1.42 -15.83 -7.74
C GLN A 41 1.84 -14.93 -8.90
N SER A 42 2.10 -15.53 -10.07
CA SER A 42 2.23 -14.82 -11.35
C SER A 42 0.87 -14.66 -12.02
N GLY A 43 0.79 -13.82 -13.04
CA GLY A 43 -0.45 -13.55 -13.78
C GLY A 43 -1.24 -12.39 -13.19
N THR A 44 -2.48 -12.63 -12.81
CA THR A 44 -3.42 -11.60 -12.34
C THR A 44 -4.03 -11.97 -10.98
N PRO A 45 -3.24 -12.03 -9.90
CA PRO A 45 -3.74 -12.41 -8.59
C PRO A 45 -4.89 -11.50 -8.13
N GLN A 46 -5.94 -12.09 -7.56
CA GLN A 46 -7.11 -11.36 -7.11
C GLN A 46 -7.03 -11.12 -5.59
N ILE A 47 -6.75 -9.89 -5.19
CA ILE A 47 -6.75 -9.50 -3.78
C ILE A 47 -8.21 -9.35 -3.32
N PRO A 48 -8.64 -10.04 -2.25
CA PRO A 48 -10.03 -9.97 -1.79
C PRO A 48 -10.49 -8.53 -1.50
N GLY A 49 -11.63 -8.17 -2.08
CA GLY A 49 -12.24 -6.85 -1.92
C GLY A 49 -11.45 -5.68 -2.52
N LEU A 50 -10.54 -5.95 -3.45
CA LEU A 50 -9.83 -4.94 -4.24
C LEU A 50 -10.02 -5.21 -5.73
N THR A 51 -10.42 -4.21 -6.49
CA THR A 51 -10.48 -4.29 -7.96
C THR A 51 -9.14 -3.87 -8.54
N ILE A 52 -8.45 -4.81 -9.21
CA ILE A 52 -7.19 -4.52 -9.91
C ILE A 52 -7.36 -4.81 -11.39
N VAL A 53 -7.00 -3.85 -12.23
CA VAL A 53 -6.90 -3.97 -13.69
C VAL A 53 -5.43 -4.13 -14.05
N TYR A 54 -5.04 -5.33 -14.45
CA TYR A 54 -3.69 -5.61 -14.91
C TYR A 54 -3.54 -5.25 -16.38
N LEU A 55 -2.91 -4.13 -16.68
CA LEU A 55 -2.48 -3.77 -18.06
C LEU A 55 -1.21 -4.52 -18.44
N SER A 56 -0.48 -4.99 -17.43
CA SER A 56 0.62 -5.93 -17.53
C SER A 56 0.47 -7.00 -16.46
N PRO A 57 0.44 -8.28 -16.80
CA PRO A 57 0.39 -9.36 -15.82
C PRO A 57 1.67 -9.41 -15.00
N LEU A 58 1.57 -9.91 -13.76
CA LEU A 58 2.70 -10.09 -12.87
C LEU A 58 3.57 -11.27 -13.33
N GLY A 59 4.87 -11.10 -13.22
CA GLY A 59 5.85 -12.15 -13.44
C GLY A 59 6.15 -12.98 -12.19
N ASP A 60 7.29 -13.66 -12.22
CA ASP A 60 7.87 -14.24 -11.01
C ASP A 60 8.43 -13.12 -10.12
N PRO A 61 8.00 -12.99 -8.85
CA PRO A 61 8.52 -11.95 -7.96
C PRO A 61 10.03 -12.01 -7.75
N ALA A 62 10.66 -13.16 -7.94
CA ALA A 62 12.13 -13.30 -7.90
C ALA A 62 12.83 -12.59 -9.06
N GLN A 63 12.12 -12.32 -10.15
CA GLN A 63 12.61 -11.62 -11.34
C GLN A 63 12.17 -10.15 -11.39
N ALA A 64 11.38 -9.70 -10.40
CA ALA A 64 10.93 -8.32 -10.33
C ALA A 64 12.10 -7.35 -10.14
N ALA A 65 11.90 -6.09 -10.49
CA ALA A 65 12.83 -5.03 -10.14
C ALA A 65 13.06 -5.01 -8.62
N HIS A 66 14.30 -4.79 -8.20
CA HIS A 66 14.67 -4.83 -6.78
C HIS A 66 14.21 -3.57 -6.04
N TRP A 67 12.90 -3.38 -5.95
CA TRP A 67 12.32 -2.29 -5.17
C TRP A 67 12.60 -2.47 -3.68
N ARG A 68 13.09 -1.41 -3.08
CA ARG A 68 13.40 -1.34 -1.64
C ARG A 68 12.42 -0.47 -0.87
N ASN A 69 11.66 0.36 -1.59
CA ASN A 69 10.76 1.34 -1.03
C ASN A 69 9.45 1.38 -1.81
N ILE A 70 8.41 1.95 -1.20
CA ILE A 70 7.19 2.37 -1.86
C ILE A 70 7.07 3.89 -1.70
N ILE A 71 6.76 4.60 -2.79
CA ILE A 71 6.49 6.04 -2.78
C ILE A 71 5.04 6.27 -3.18
N LEU A 72 4.31 7.00 -2.32
CA LEU A 72 2.91 7.36 -2.51
C LEU A 72 2.82 8.78 -3.06
N HIS A 73 2.21 8.91 -4.24
CA HIS A 73 2.02 10.16 -4.97
C HIS A 73 0.54 10.54 -5.02
N GLN A 74 0.27 11.81 -5.18
CA GLN A 74 -1.06 12.34 -5.50
C GLN A 74 -0.95 13.24 -6.73
N MET A 75 -1.58 12.83 -7.82
CA MET A 75 -1.67 13.65 -9.02
C MET A 75 -2.81 14.68 -8.89
N GLU A 76 -2.57 15.90 -9.27
CA GLU A 76 -3.57 16.95 -9.36
C GLU A 76 -4.51 16.71 -10.56
N GLY A 77 -5.33 15.66 -10.49
CA GLY A 77 -6.16 15.20 -11.59
C GLY A 77 -7.59 14.84 -11.19
N PRO A 78 -8.57 15.07 -12.07
CA PRO A 78 -9.95 14.66 -11.84
C PRO A 78 -10.11 13.13 -11.83
N ALA A 79 -11.32 12.66 -11.53
CA ALA A 79 -11.72 11.28 -11.75
C ALA A 79 -11.46 10.88 -13.22
N GLY A 80 -10.90 9.69 -13.42
CA GLY A 80 -10.44 9.19 -14.72
C GLY A 80 -8.96 9.48 -15.02
N ALA A 81 -8.33 10.36 -14.26
CA ALA A 81 -6.93 10.74 -14.50
C ALA A 81 -5.95 9.60 -14.24
N ALA A 82 -6.15 8.80 -13.17
CA ALA A 82 -5.30 7.64 -12.90
C ALA A 82 -5.44 6.57 -13.98
N LYS A 83 -6.64 6.28 -14.45
CA LYS A 83 -6.87 5.38 -15.59
C LYS A 83 -6.14 5.87 -16.85
N GLY A 84 -6.27 7.16 -17.18
CA GLY A 84 -5.57 7.77 -18.30
C GLY A 84 -4.06 7.67 -18.19
N GLY A 85 -3.51 7.96 -17.01
CA GLY A 85 -2.10 7.82 -16.68
C GLY A 85 -1.60 6.40 -16.83
N ALA A 86 -2.32 5.42 -16.29
CA ALA A 86 -1.99 4.00 -16.39
C ALA A 86 -1.94 3.51 -17.84
N LEU A 87 -2.95 3.85 -18.66
CA LEU A 87 -2.99 3.49 -20.08
C LEU A 87 -1.83 4.12 -20.87
N ALA A 88 -1.49 5.37 -20.57
CA ALA A 88 -0.35 6.02 -21.18
C ALA A 88 0.98 5.40 -20.75
N GLN A 89 1.07 4.99 -19.46
CA GLN A 89 2.25 4.30 -18.92
C GLN A 89 2.42 2.92 -19.56
N ALA A 90 1.36 2.16 -19.73
CA ALA A 90 1.39 0.85 -20.39
C ALA A 90 1.90 0.93 -21.84
N LYS A 91 1.55 2.00 -22.57
CA LYS A 91 2.03 2.24 -23.94
C LYS A 91 3.52 2.64 -24.01
N ASN A 92 4.03 3.28 -22.97
CA ASN A 92 5.43 3.69 -22.86
C ASN A 92 5.94 3.43 -21.44
N PRO A 93 6.36 2.19 -21.12
CA PRO A 93 6.69 1.76 -19.76
C PRO A 93 7.77 2.55 -19.05
N THR A 94 8.71 3.13 -19.80
CA THR A 94 9.85 3.88 -19.23
C THR A 94 9.59 5.38 -19.11
N ARG A 95 8.41 5.87 -19.55
CA ARG A 95 8.06 7.30 -19.39
C ARG A 95 8.01 7.70 -17.92
N ARG A 96 8.05 9.01 -17.66
CA ARG A 96 7.78 9.54 -16.32
C ARG A 96 6.37 9.16 -15.86
N GLY A 97 6.26 8.57 -14.67
CA GLY A 97 5.02 8.08 -14.06
C GLY A 97 5.31 6.96 -13.08
N THR A 98 4.30 6.19 -12.72
CA THR A 98 4.38 5.18 -11.65
C THR A 98 3.96 3.79 -12.14
N THR A 99 4.26 2.76 -11.35
CA THR A 99 3.88 1.37 -11.65
C THR A 99 2.39 1.14 -11.43
N LEU A 100 1.85 1.72 -10.37
CA LEU A 100 0.46 1.58 -9.95
C LEU A 100 -0.26 2.93 -9.94
N TRP A 101 -1.53 2.89 -10.31
CA TRP A 101 -2.39 4.06 -10.38
C TRP A 101 -3.71 3.73 -9.70
N VAL A 102 -4.16 4.57 -8.78
CA VAL A 102 -5.37 4.35 -7.99
C VAL A 102 -6.39 5.44 -8.32
N GLU A 103 -7.52 5.01 -8.88
CA GLU A 103 -8.60 5.91 -9.26
C GLU A 103 -9.42 6.35 -8.03
N THR A 104 -10.21 7.40 -8.18
CA THR A 104 -11.03 7.98 -7.09
C THR A 104 -12.07 7.01 -6.51
N ASP A 105 -12.49 6.01 -7.27
CA ASP A 105 -13.37 4.92 -6.86
C ASP A 105 -12.62 3.71 -6.23
N GLY A 106 -11.29 3.81 -6.11
CA GLY A 106 -10.45 2.76 -5.52
C GLY A 106 -10.00 1.68 -6.50
N VAL A 107 -10.36 1.76 -7.78
CA VAL A 107 -9.84 0.83 -8.80
C VAL A 107 -8.34 1.05 -8.98
N VAL A 108 -7.58 -0.03 -8.89
CA VAL A 108 -6.12 -0.03 -9.08
C VAL A 108 -5.78 -0.48 -10.48
N TYR A 109 -4.91 0.25 -11.16
CA TYR A 109 -4.35 -0.12 -12.45
C TYR A 109 -2.88 -0.49 -12.28
N TRP A 110 -2.49 -1.69 -12.67
CA TRP A 110 -1.10 -2.13 -12.75
C TRP A 110 -0.60 -1.91 -14.16
N SER A 111 0.26 -0.91 -14.37
CA SER A 111 0.48 -0.37 -15.72
C SER A 111 1.67 -0.97 -16.48
N VAL A 112 2.68 -1.49 -15.78
CA VAL A 112 3.93 -1.94 -16.43
C VAL A 112 4.38 -3.30 -15.90
N PRO A 113 5.23 -4.04 -16.66
CA PRO A 113 5.88 -5.25 -16.15
C PRO A 113 6.69 -4.98 -14.88
N GLU A 114 6.73 -5.94 -13.97
CA GLU A 114 7.47 -5.83 -12.71
C GLU A 114 8.99 -5.69 -12.88
N THR A 115 9.51 -5.97 -14.06
CA THR A 115 10.92 -5.76 -14.41
C THR A 115 11.22 -4.33 -14.85
N THR A 116 10.19 -3.48 -14.99
CA THR A 116 10.33 -2.10 -15.47
C THR A 116 10.16 -1.13 -14.31
N ILE A 117 11.06 -0.16 -14.22
CA ILE A 117 11.00 0.93 -13.24
C ILE A 117 10.66 2.21 -14.01
N PRO A 118 9.41 2.73 -13.88
CA PRO A 118 9.07 4.05 -14.39
C PRO A 118 9.86 5.15 -13.66
N THR A 119 10.12 6.25 -14.33
CA THR A 119 10.82 7.39 -13.71
C THR A 119 9.85 8.20 -12.86
N HIS A 120 10.01 8.14 -11.54
CA HIS A 120 9.25 8.97 -10.59
C HIS A 120 10.14 9.34 -9.40
N GLY A 121 10.01 10.57 -8.88
CA GLY A 121 10.82 11.02 -7.74
C GLY A 121 12.32 10.95 -8.01
N ASP A 122 13.01 12.06 -7.98
CA ASP A 122 14.46 12.09 -8.25
C ASP A 122 15.31 11.82 -7.00
N GLY A 123 14.69 11.87 -5.82
CA GLY A 123 15.37 11.67 -4.53
C GLY A 123 16.42 12.73 -4.22
N ALA A 124 16.43 13.82 -4.99
CA ALA A 124 17.37 14.92 -4.78
C ALA A 124 17.10 15.67 -3.49
N ASN A 125 15.93 15.46 -2.92
CA ASN A 125 15.47 15.96 -1.65
C ASN A 125 15.71 17.46 -1.45
N ARG A 126 14.83 18.25 -2.00
CA ARG A 126 14.78 19.69 -1.81
C ARG A 126 13.99 20.11 -0.57
N ASN A 127 13.62 19.13 0.24
CA ASN A 127 12.85 19.33 1.45
C ASN A 127 13.66 20.07 2.51
N ASP A 128 12.99 20.88 3.27
CA ASP A 128 13.52 21.65 4.41
C ASP A 128 13.43 20.90 5.75
N ASN A 129 13.25 19.60 5.72
CA ASN A 129 13.04 18.72 6.90
C ASN A 129 11.72 18.95 7.65
N LYS A 130 10.75 19.63 7.04
CA LYS A 130 9.49 19.94 7.70
C LYS A 130 8.69 18.70 8.08
N TYR A 131 8.74 17.65 7.27
CA TYR A 131 7.89 16.48 7.40
C TYR A 131 8.63 15.20 7.82
N ILE A 132 9.90 15.07 7.44
CA ILE A 132 10.72 13.91 7.75
C ILE A 132 12.20 14.30 7.82
N ASP A 133 12.98 13.52 8.56
CA ASP A 133 14.43 13.64 8.57
C ASP A 133 15.02 13.23 7.20
N ASN A 134 15.57 14.20 6.51
CA ASN A 134 16.14 14.04 5.18
C ASN A 134 17.45 13.25 5.16
N THR A 135 18.16 13.13 6.28
CA THR A 135 19.44 12.40 6.34
C THR A 135 19.30 10.92 5.98
N ASN A 136 18.12 10.33 6.27
CA ASN A 136 17.83 8.93 5.99
C ASN A 136 17.24 8.68 4.60
N THR A 137 16.80 9.73 3.89
CA THR A 137 16.12 9.62 2.61
C THR A 137 16.89 10.23 1.45
N TYR A 138 17.69 11.25 1.72
CA TYR A 138 18.43 12.00 0.70
C TYR A 138 19.30 11.10 -0.16
N ARG A 139 19.02 11.07 -1.45
CA ARG A 139 19.66 10.20 -2.47
C ARG A 139 19.62 8.69 -2.18
N GLN A 140 18.89 8.26 -1.15
CA GLN A 140 18.76 6.86 -0.77
C GLN A 140 17.40 6.30 -1.17
N VAL A 141 16.36 7.13 -1.11
CA VAL A 141 15.01 6.80 -1.61
C VAL A 141 14.81 7.56 -2.91
N ILE A 142 14.90 6.85 -4.01
CA ILE A 142 14.83 7.39 -5.37
C ILE A 142 13.88 6.55 -6.22
N GLY A 143 13.36 7.10 -7.32
CA GLY A 143 12.49 6.37 -8.24
C GLY A 143 13.09 5.05 -8.72
N ALA A 144 14.40 5.02 -8.96
CA ALA A 144 15.09 3.82 -9.46
C ALA A 144 15.12 2.63 -8.49
N ASN A 145 14.83 2.81 -7.20
CA ASN A 145 14.74 1.73 -6.20
C ASN A 145 13.41 1.67 -5.48
N SER A 146 12.40 2.35 -6.00
CA SER A 146 11.11 2.50 -5.36
C SER A 146 9.96 2.16 -6.29
N LEU A 147 8.94 1.46 -5.75
CA LEU A 147 7.68 1.24 -6.40
C LEU A 147 6.80 2.47 -6.21
N GLY A 148 6.39 3.11 -7.30
CA GLY A 148 5.51 4.28 -7.25
C GLY A 148 4.03 3.90 -7.33
N ILE A 149 3.22 4.53 -6.49
CA ILE A 149 1.76 4.44 -6.53
C ILE A 149 1.18 5.85 -6.64
N GLU A 150 0.45 6.12 -7.71
CA GLU A 150 -0.16 7.42 -8.01
C GLU A 150 -1.66 7.41 -7.71
N PHE A 151 -2.15 8.37 -6.95
CA PHE A 151 -3.55 8.52 -6.60
C PHE A 151 -4.17 9.73 -7.31
N ALA A 152 -5.26 9.51 -8.05
CA ALA A 152 -6.03 10.61 -8.64
C ALA A 152 -6.88 11.33 -7.60
N GLY A 153 -7.39 12.50 -7.91
CA GLY A 153 -8.53 13.09 -7.21
C GLY A 153 -8.31 14.46 -6.60
N ASN A 154 -7.19 14.82 -6.05
CA ASN A 154 -6.97 16.13 -5.42
C ASN A 154 -7.06 17.31 -6.44
N PHE A 155 -8.24 17.43 -7.06
CA PHE A 155 -8.57 18.42 -8.10
C PHE A 155 -10.03 18.90 -7.92
N PRO A 156 -10.33 20.20 -8.14
CA PRO A 156 -9.38 21.29 -8.44
C PRO A 156 -8.58 21.79 -7.23
N ASP A 157 -8.91 21.35 -6.02
CA ASP A 157 -8.18 21.70 -4.81
C ASP A 157 -7.15 20.62 -4.48
N VAL A 158 -5.88 20.98 -4.56
CA VAL A 158 -4.74 20.09 -4.27
C VAL A 158 -4.73 19.56 -2.83
N ARG A 159 -5.44 20.23 -1.91
CA ARG A 159 -5.57 19.83 -0.50
C ARG A 159 -6.67 18.80 -0.27
N LYS A 160 -7.47 18.49 -1.29
CA LYS A 160 -8.53 17.51 -1.18
C LYS A 160 -7.95 16.16 -0.79
N PRO A 161 -8.45 15.54 0.30
CA PRO A 161 -7.91 14.27 0.78
C PRO A 161 -8.23 13.13 -0.19
N ALA A 162 -7.51 12.02 -0.06
CA ALA A 162 -7.84 10.78 -0.72
C ALA A 162 -9.26 10.33 -0.36
N THR A 163 -9.97 9.75 -1.31
CA THR A 163 -11.32 9.24 -1.07
C THR A 163 -11.30 8.05 -0.10
N GLN A 164 -12.44 7.73 0.49
CA GLN A 164 -12.57 6.54 1.33
C GLN A 164 -12.22 5.27 0.54
N ALA A 165 -12.68 5.16 -0.71
CA ALA A 165 -12.37 4.04 -1.59
C ALA A 165 -10.86 3.89 -1.87
N GLN A 166 -10.16 5.01 -2.08
CA GLN A 166 -8.70 5.00 -2.24
C GLN A 166 -7.96 4.58 -0.96
N ARG A 167 -8.41 5.02 0.21
CA ARG A 167 -7.83 4.59 1.50
C ARG A 167 -8.05 3.10 1.76
N GLU A 168 -9.24 2.58 1.43
CA GLU A 168 -9.55 1.15 1.52
C GLU A 168 -8.72 0.33 0.52
N ALA A 169 -8.59 0.81 -0.71
CA ALA A 169 -7.74 0.19 -1.72
C ALA A 169 -6.28 0.12 -1.26
N LEU A 170 -5.73 1.21 -0.73
CA LEU A 170 -4.36 1.24 -0.19
C LEU A 170 -4.18 0.24 0.95
N SER A 171 -5.15 0.17 1.87
CA SER A 171 -5.08 -0.73 3.03
C SER A 171 -5.02 -2.21 2.64
N LYS A 172 -5.62 -2.59 1.51
CA LYS A 172 -5.59 -3.96 0.98
C LYS A 172 -4.37 -4.21 0.08
N LEU A 173 -3.97 -3.20 -0.69
CA LEU A 173 -2.87 -3.29 -1.62
C LEU A 173 -1.50 -3.36 -0.93
N LEU A 174 -1.28 -2.54 0.11
CA LEU A 174 0.02 -2.46 0.78
C LEU A 174 0.52 -3.79 1.35
N PRO A 175 -0.26 -4.57 2.11
CA PRO A 175 0.19 -5.87 2.61
C PRO A 175 0.63 -6.81 1.48
N PHE A 176 -0.10 -6.82 0.36
CA PHE A 176 0.26 -7.62 -0.80
C PHE A 176 1.61 -7.19 -1.41
N LEU A 177 1.82 -5.89 -1.62
CA LEU A 177 3.08 -5.37 -2.16
C LEU A 177 4.26 -5.61 -1.20
N GLN A 178 4.03 -5.40 0.09
CA GLN A 178 5.03 -5.64 1.12
C GLN A 178 5.47 -7.11 1.16
N GLU A 179 4.54 -8.06 1.08
CA GLU A 179 4.87 -9.49 1.01
C GLU A 179 5.56 -9.85 -0.30
N ARG A 180 5.05 -9.35 -1.42
CA ARG A 180 5.58 -9.68 -2.74
C ARG A 180 7.01 -9.21 -2.94
N TYR A 181 7.33 -8.00 -2.48
CA TYR A 181 8.65 -7.37 -2.69
C TYR A 181 9.50 -7.29 -1.42
N ARG A 182 9.03 -7.87 -0.31
CA ARG A 182 9.73 -7.84 0.97
C ARG A 182 10.04 -6.43 1.48
N ILE A 183 9.11 -5.48 1.26
CA ILE A 183 9.27 -4.08 1.67
C ILE A 183 8.65 -3.89 3.06
N PRO A 184 9.45 -3.57 4.08
CA PRO A 184 8.94 -3.36 5.43
C PRO A 184 8.22 -1.99 5.56
N PRO A 185 7.35 -1.80 6.57
CA PRO A 185 6.51 -0.60 6.71
C PRO A 185 7.30 0.70 6.83
N GLU A 186 8.50 0.68 7.38
CA GLU A 186 9.40 1.82 7.50
C GLU A 186 10.01 2.29 6.17
N ARG A 187 9.82 1.51 5.10
CA ARG A 187 10.26 1.81 3.74
C ARG A 187 9.13 2.31 2.84
N ILE A 188 8.02 2.78 3.43
CA ILE A 188 6.92 3.40 2.71
C ILE A 188 6.95 4.91 2.98
N TYR A 189 6.97 5.70 1.92
CA TYR A 189 7.15 7.15 1.98
C TYR A 189 6.06 7.87 1.22
N ALA A 190 5.64 9.03 1.74
CA ALA A 190 4.97 10.04 0.94
C ALA A 190 6.01 10.72 0.03
N HIS A 191 5.61 11.14 -1.17
CA HIS A 191 6.53 11.83 -2.07
C HIS A 191 7.16 13.06 -1.43
N ASN A 192 6.35 13.89 -0.77
CA ASN A 192 6.86 15.11 -0.13
C ASN A 192 7.78 14.86 1.06
N TRP A 193 7.87 13.64 1.57
CA TRP A 193 8.84 13.29 2.62
C TRP A 193 10.25 13.08 2.08
N ILE A 194 10.38 12.76 0.79
CA ILE A 194 11.66 12.44 0.15
C ILE A 194 12.09 13.50 -0.86
N ASP A 195 11.14 14.24 -1.43
CA ASP A 195 11.40 15.25 -2.44
C ASP A 195 10.36 16.38 -2.31
N TYR A 196 10.79 17.56 -1.85
CA TYR A 196 9.89 18.70 -1.72
C TYR A 196 9.41 19.17 -3.09
N LYS A 197 8.09 19.12 -3.28
CA LYS A 197 7.49 19.43 -4.57
C LYS A 197 6.71 20.74 -4.55
N ASP A 198 5.89 20.96 -3.53
CA ASP A 198 4.93 22.05 -3.54
C ASP A 198 4.71 22.62 -2.13
N ALA A 199 4.71 23.96 -2.01
CA ALA A 199 4.39 24.64 -0.75
C ALA A 199 2.91 24.64 -0.40
N ARG A 200 2.02 24.39 -1.37
CA ARG A 200 0.57 24.45 -1.19
C ARG A 200 0.05 23.28 -0.35
N TYR A 201 0.67 22.11 -0.47
CA TYR A 201 0.24 20.87 0.21
C TYR A 201 1.39 19.89 0.36
N CYS A 202 1.15 18.85 1.17
CA CYS A 202 2.09 17.75 1.34
C CYS A 202 1.67 16.56 0.48
N GLU A 203 2.26 16.39 -0.70
CA GLU A 203 1.92 15.33 -1.62
C GLU A 203 2.14 13.94 -1.01
N GLY A 204 1.07 13.15 -0.94
CA GLY A 204 1.07 11.78 -0.42
C GLY A 204 1.12 11.65 1.10
N CYS A 205 1.20 12.74 1.87
CA CYS A 205 1.41 12.66 3.32
C CYS A 205 0.28 11.95 4.07
N GLU A 206 -0.98 12.23 3.74
CA GLU A 206 -2.13 11.54 4.34
C GLU A 206 -2.05 10.01 4.11
N LEU A 207 -1.70 9.62 2.88
CA LEU A 207 -1.56 8.22 2.49
C LEU A 207 -0.35 7.57 3.19
N GLY A 208 0.75 8.30 3.32
CA GLY A 208 1.93 7.84 4.06
C GLY A 208 1.66 7.63 5.55
N GLU A 209 0.90 8.53 6.17
CA GLU A 209 0.46 8.38 7.56
C GLU A 209 -0.49 7.18 7.73
N LEU A 210 -1.42 6.98 6.78
CA LEU A 210 -2.27 5.79 6.76
C LEU A 210 -1.43 4.52 6.68
N ALA A 211 -0.47 4.46 5.77
CA ALA A 211 0.42 3.31 5.62
C ALA A 211 1.21 3.00 6.91
N ARG A 212 1.68 4.04 7.62
CA ARG A 212 2.34 3.88 8.92
C ARG A 212 1.41 3.36 10.02
N LYS A 213 0.15 3.81 10.02
CA LYS A 213 -0.86 3.32 10.97
C LYS A 213 -1.21 1.85 10.74
N LEU A 214 -1.27 1.41 9.48
CA LEU A 214 -1.48 0.00 9.13
C LEU A 214 -0.35 -0.88 9.67
N ASN A 215 0.89 -0.39 9.65
CA ASN A 215 2.09 -1.02 10.21
C ASN A 215 2.19 -2.53 9.89
N TYR A 216 1.78 -2.93 8.69
CA TYR A 216 1.81 -4.32 8.26
C TYR A 216 3.25 -4.82 8.20
N ARG A 217 3.55 -5.91 8.88
CA ARG A 217 4.88 -6.51 8.89
C ARG A 217 4.93 -7.74 8.01
N VAL A 218 5.94 -7.80 7.16
CA VAL A 218 6.19 -8.93 6.26
C VAL A 218 6.31 -10.22 7.05
N GLY A 219 5.44 -11.19 6.76
CA GLY A 219 5.31 -12.43 7.51
C GLY A 219 5.53 -13.71 6.69
N CYS A 220 5.52 -13.62 5.36
CA CYS A 220 5.75 -14.78 4.49
C CYS A 220 7.22 -15.23 4.52
N ARG A 221 7.45 -16.49 4.88
CA ARG A 221 8.77 -17.13 4.88
C ARG A 221 9.01 -17.95 3.62
#